data_9f4bd53a6fef4a6a037f81b78b2cc716
#
_entry.id   9f4bd53a6fef4a6a037f81b78b2cc716
#
_cell.length_a   1.000
_cell.length_b   1.000
_cell.length_c   1.000
_cell.angle_alpha   90.00
_cell.angle_beta   90.00
_cell.angle_gamma   90.00
#
_symmetry.space_group_name_H-M   'P 1'
#
loop_
_entity.id
_entity.type
_entity.pdbx_description
1 polymer ?
#
loop_
_entity_poly.entity_id
_entity_poly.type
_entity_poly.pdbx_seq_one_letter_code
_entity_poly.pdbx_strand_id
1 'polypeptide(L)'
;GTLIHTFIKEIEYPPIIVVKEDQVLLHFSAKDFSFIAENHMKEIFGAFAEVRLRMNIMQNGAISFAAAVDNKTEKITEIINLLEEHFTIKTTENLDLLTIRHYDDHILNRELASKVIWLTQKTRETIQVLCKV
;
A
#
# COMPACT_ATOMS: atom_id res chain seq x y z
N GLY A 1 -24.87 4.37 -30.60
CA GLY A 1 -25.09 4.35 -29.25
C GLY A 1 -24.79 3.02 -28.57
N THR A 2 -25.79 2.19 -28.47
CA THR A 2 -25.68 0.95 -27.70
C THR A 2 -24.66 -0.03 -28.28
N LEU A 3 -24.60 -0.13 -29.59
CA LEU A 3 -23.66 -1.00 -30.26
C LEU A 3 -22.21 -0.62 -30.01
N ILE A 4 -21.90 0.67 -30.06
CA ILE A 4 -20.55 1.16 -29.81
C ILE A 4 -20.14 0.89 -28.37
N HIS A 5 -21.05 1.09 -27.45
CA HIS A 5 -20.79 0.86 -26.04
C HIS A 5 -20.54 -0.63 -25.74
N THR A 6 -21.34 -1.51 -26.32
CA THR A 6 -21.16 -2.95 -26.18
C THR A 6 -19.84 -3.41 -26.79
N PHE A 7 -19.48 -2.87 -27.95
CA PHE A 7 -18.21 -3.17 -28.60
C PHE A 7 -17.00 -2.79 -27.73
N ILE A 8 -17.04 -1.61 -27.12
CA ILE A 8 -15.96 -1.16 -26.24
C ILE A 8 -15.81 -2.07 -25.01
N LYS A 9 -16.91 -2.58 -24.47
CA LYS A 9 -16.89 -3.50 -23.34
C LYS A 9 -16.26 -4.86 -23.65
N GLU A 10 -16.25 -5.24 -24.90
CA GLU A 10 -15.68 -6.50 -25.35
C GLU A 10 -14.16 -6.42 -25.60
N ILE A 11 -13.60 -5.21 -25.57
CA ILE A 11 -12.16 -5.04 -25.73
C ILE A 11 -11.45 -5.49 -24.46
N GLU A 12 -10.63 -6.51 -24.60
CA GLU A 12 -9.79 -7.00 -23.53
C GLU A 12 -8.39 -6.40 -23.65
N TYR A 13 -7.89 -5.89 -22.53
CA TYR A 13 -6.53 -5.40 -22.45
C TYR A 13 -5.63 -6.47 -21.84
N PRO A 14 -4.40 -6.62 -22.32
CA PRO A 14 -3.47 -7.55 -21.69
C PRO A 14 -3.14 -7.09 -20.27
N PRO A 15 -2.86 -8.04 -19.37
CA PRO A 15 -2.46 -7.68 -18.03
C PRO A 15 -1.11 -6.97 -18.03
N ILE A 16 -0.98 -5.97 -17.18
CA ILE A 16 0.27 -5.23 -16.96
C ILE A 16 0.67 -5.48 -15.51
N ILE A 17 1.85 -6.04 -15.32
CA ILE A 17 2.37 -6.37 -14.00
C ILE A 17 3.61 -5.52 -13.74
N VAL A 18 3.57 -4.75 -12.65
CA VAL A 18 4.69 -3.93 -12.19
C VAL A 18 5.05 -4.39 -10.79
N VAL A 19 6.33 -4.62 -10.55
CA VAL A 19 6.84 -5.03 -9.24
C VAL A 19 7.77 -3.95 -8.71
N LYS A 20 7.47 -3.44 -7.52
CA LYS A 20 8.38 -2.59 -6.75
C LYS A 20 8.98 -3.44 -5.63
N GLU A 21 10.26 -3.72 -5.73
CA GLU A 21 10.96 -4.53 -4.75
C GLU A 21 11.41 -3.70 -3.55
N ASP A 22 11.86 -4.38 -2.51
CA ASP A 22 12.48 -3.80 -1.32
C ASP A 22 11.61 -2.73 -0.68
N GLN A 23 10.39 -3.13 -0.34
CA GLN A 23 9.43 -2.29 0.35
C GLN A 23 9.47 -2.53 1.85
N VAL A 24 9.23 -1.48 2.61
CA VAL A 24 9.10 -1.53 4.07
C VAL A 24 7.69 -1.11 4.44
N LEU A 25 7.01 -1.94 5.21
CA LEU A 25 5.70 -1.61 5.75
C LEU A 25 5.88 -0.95 7.11
N LEU A 26 5.32 0.25 7.24
CA LEU A 26 5.26 0.98 8.50
C LEU A 26 3.83 0.91 9.04
N HIS A 27 3.68 0.37 10.23
CA HIS A 27 2.39 0.23 10.89
C HIS A 27 2.35 1.14 12.11
N PHE A 28 1.38 2.05 12.12
CA PHE A 28 1.20 3.06 13.16
C PHE A 28 -0.05 2.80 13.98
N SER A 29 0.07 2.83 15.29
CA SER A 29 -1.07 2.85 16.20
C SER A 29 -0.83 3.94 17.24
N ALA A 30 -1.91 4.60 17.70
CA ALA A 30 -1.79 5.65 18.70
C ALA A 30 -1.39 5.03 20.04
N LYS A 31 -0.45 5.68 20.74
CA LYS A 31 0.05 5.17 22.03
C LYS A 31 -1.01 5.12 23.12
N ASP A 32 -2.01 5.99 23.05
CA ASP A 32 -3.11 6.03 23.99
C ASP A 32 -4.23 5.03 23.65
N PHE A 33 -4.02 4.16 22.67
CA PHE A 33 -4.97 3.18 22.18
C PHE A 33 -6.26 3.76 21.63
N SER A 34 -6.25 5.05 21.29
CA SER A 34 -7.41 5.70 20.68
C SER A 34 -7.58 5.28 19.22
N PHE A 35 -8.76 5.60 18.67
CA PHE A 35 -8.99 5.44 17.25
C PHE A 35 -8.11 6.41 16.46
N ILE A 36 -7.68 5.98 15.28
CA ILE A 36 -6.96 6.85 14.37
C ILE A 36 -7.96 7.82 13.75
N ALA A 37 -7.80 9.09 14.09
CA ALA A 37 -8.68 10.18 13.65
C ALA A 37 -7.92 11.15 12.73
N GLU A 38 -8.62 12.20 12.29
CA GLU A 38 -8.07 13.15 11.33
C GLU A 38 -6.79 13.84 11.82
N ASN A 39 -6.73 14.15 13.10
CA ASN A 39 -5.54 14.80 13.69
C ASN A 39 -4.32 13.86 13.66
N HIS A 40 -4.52 12.56 13.85
CA HIS A 40 -3.45 11.57 13.72
C HIS A 40 -2.98 11.45 12.27
N MET A 41 -3.92 11.44 11.33
CA MET A 41 -3.59 11.39 9.91
C MET A 41 -2.84 12.64 9.46
N LYS A 42 -3.22 13.80 9.96
CA LYS A 42 -2.52 15.05 9.68
C LYS A 42 -1.06 14.99 10.18
N GLU A 43 -0.85 14.46 11.36
CA GLU A 43 0.50 14.31 11.92
C GLU A 43 1.35 13.35 11.11
N ILE A 44 0.79 12.19 10.74
CA ILE A 44 1.48 11.20 9.94
C ILE A 44 1.81 11.74 8.55
N PHE A 45 0.84 12.29 7.84
CA PHE A 45 1.06 12.85 6.50
C PHE A 45 2.00 14.04 6.53
N GLY A 46 1.93 14.86 7.58
CA GLY A 46 2.85 15.97 7.77
C GLY A 46 4.30 15.52 7.88
N ALA A 47 4.56 14.45 8.64
CA ALA A 47 5.89 13.88 8.80
C ALA A 47 6.42 13.34 7.46
N PHE A 48 5.59 12.59 6.73
CA PHE A 48 5.98 12.05 5.42
C PHE A 48 6.27 13.16 4.42
N ALA A 49 5.49 14.23 4.42
CA ALA A 49 5.72 15.38 3.56
C ALA A 49 7.02 16.10 3.91
N GLU A 50 7.30 16.29 5.20
CA GLU A 50 8.52 16.93 5.68
C GLU A 50 9.77 16.17 5.28
N VAL A 51 9.75 14.85 5.45
CA VAL A 51 10.87 13.96 5.12
C VAL A 51 10.95 13.68 3.62
N ARG A 52 9.88 13.97 2.88
CA ARG A 52 9.76 13.67 1.45
C ARG A 52 9.88 12.16 1.17
N LEU A 53 9.21 11.38 1.98
CA LEU A 53 9.08 9.93 1.79
C LEU A 53 7.68 9.64 1.25
N ARG A 54 7.63 9.06 0.05
CA ARG A 54 6.38 8.75 -0.61
C ARG A 54 5.78 7.45 -0.10
N MET A 55 4.48 7.45 0.15
CA MET A 55 3.73 6.24 0.40
C MET A 55 3.34 5.58 -0.92
N ASN A 56 3.78 4.36 -1.13
CA ASN A 56 3.45 3.62 -2.36
C ASN A 56 2.09 2.95 -2.29
N ILE A 57 1.70 2.52 -1.09
CA ILE A 57 0.37 2.01 -0.78
C ILE A 57 0.08 2.35 0.67
N MET A 58 -1.18 2.63 0.99
CA MET A 58 -1.60 2.90 2.36
C MET A 58 -2.94 2.26 2.66
N GLN A 59 -3.15 1.95 3.92
CA GLN A 59 -4.41 1.41 4.41
C GLN A 59 -4.73 2.03 5.76
N ASN A 60 -5.92 2.62 5.86
CA ASN A 60 -6.41 3.21 7.09
C ASN A 60 -7.41 2.26 7.75
N GLY A 61 -7.08 1.81 8.95
CA GLY A 61 -8.00 1.06 9.81
C GLY A 61 -8.57 1.95 10.91
N ALA A 62 -9.48 1.40 11.71
CA ALA A 62 -10.08 2.15 12.82
C ALA A 62 -9.06 2.49 13.91
N ILE A 63 -8.15 1.57 14.20
CA ILE A 63 -7.18 1.69 15.30
C ILE A 63 -5.74 1.76 14.82
N SER A 64 -5.51 1.69 13.52
CA SER A 64 -4.15 1.69 12.96
C SER A 64 -4.13 2.30 11.57
N PHE A 65 -2.95 2.73 11.16
CA PHE A 65 -2.65 3.18 9.82
C PHE A 65 -1.39 2.47 9.35
N ALA A 66 -1.39 2.00 8.11
CA ALA A 66 -0.23 1.31 7.55
C ALA A 66 0.14 1.91 6.18
N ALA A 67 1.42 2.01 5.91
CA ALA A 67 1.94 2.48 4.63
C ALA A 67 3.19 1.73 4.25
N ALA A 68 3.32 1.39 2.98
CA ALA A 68 4.54 0.83 2.44
C ALA A 68 5.32 1.88 1.68
N VAL A 69 6.61 1.89 1.90
CA VAL A 69 7.55 2.86 1.33
C VAL A 69 8.76 2.15 0.75
N ASP A 70 9.47 2.83 -0.14
CA ASP A 70 10.77 2.35 -0.57
C ASP A 70 11.73 2.29 0.62
N ASN A 71 12.62 1.31 0.63
CA ASN A 71 13.55 1.11 1.73
C ASN A 71 14.65 2.17 1.71
N LYS A 72 14.32 3.36 2.17
CA LYS A 72 15.24 4.48 2.35
C LYS A 72 15.49 4.63 3.86
N THR A 73 16.51 3.93 4.35
CA THR A 73 16.76 3.77 5.78
C THR A 73 16.82 5.10 6.54
N GLU A 74 17.51 6.09 5.99
CA GLU A 74 17.63 7.40 6.65
C GLU A 74 16.29 8.10 6.78
N LYS A 75 15.47 8.08 5.73
CA LYS A 75 14.14 8.71 5.75
C LYS A 75 13.19 7.96 6.67
N ILE A 76 13.24 6.65 6.68
CA ILE A 76 12.43 5.83 7.58
C ILE A 76 12.78 6.13 9.02
N THR A 77 14.07 6.25 9.34
CA THR A 77 14.53 6.63 10.68
C THR A 77 13.99 8.00 11.08
N GLU A 78 14.01 8.98 10.17
CA GLU A 78 13.45 10.31 10.45
C GLU A 78 11.95 10.26 10.72
N ILE A 79 11.19 9.47 9.96
CA ILE A 79 9.75 9.27 10.17
C ILE A 79 9.49 8.71 11.56
N ILE A 80 10.23 7.69 11.95
CA ILE A 80 10.10 7.07 13.27
C ILE A 80 10.39 8.10 14.36
N ASN A 81 11.47 8.86 14.22
CA ASN A 81 11.83 9.87 15.20
C ASN A 81 10.78 10.97 15.35
N LEU A 82 10.14 11.38 14.25
CA LEU A 82 9.11 12.41 14.28
C LEU A 82 7.80 11.92 14.89
N LEU A 83 7.48 10.64 14.75
CA LEU A 83 6.16 10.10 15.12
C LEU A 83 6.17 9.21 16.36
N GLU A 84 7.32 8.78 16.86
CA GLU A 84 7.40 7.84 17.99
C GLU A 84 6.87 8.39 19.31
N GLU A 85 6.77 9.70 19.45
CA GLU A 85 6.22 10.30 20.66
C GLU A 85 4.74 9.95 20.86
N HIS A 86 3.97 9.96 19.76
CA HIS A 86 2.52 9.74 19.80
C HIS A 86 2.08 8.40 19.24
N PHE A 87 2.96 7.70 18.54
CA PHE A 87 2.61 6.45 17.86
C PHE A 87 3.55 5.31 18.25
N THR A 88 2.98 4.12 18.33
CA THR A 88 3.75 2.88 18.32
C THR A 88 3.92 2.48 16.86
N ILE A 89 5.18 2.30 16.44
CA ILE A 89 5.53 2.05 15.05
C ILE A 89 6.17 0.69 14.93
N LYS A 90 5.60 -0.17 14.08
CA LYS A 90 6.18 -1.47 13.74
C LYS A 90 6.61 -1.45 12.29
N THR A 91 7.76 -2.03 12.01
CA THR A 91 8.29 -2.12 10.65
C THR A 91 8.38 -3.57 10.20
N THR A 92 8.05 -3.81 8.93
CA THR A 92 8.24 -5.10 8.29
C THR A 92 9.00 -4.87 6.99
N GLU A 93 10.14 -5.52 6.86
CA GLU A 93 11.05 -5.34 5.73
C GLU A 93 10.94 -6.50 4.73
N ASN A 94 11.66 -6.37 3.62
CA ASN A 94 11.78 -7.39 2.58
C ASN A 94 10.43 -7.75 1.94
N LEU A 95 9.65 -6.74 1.65
CA LEU A 95 8.36 -6.89 0.98
C LEU A 95 8.44 -6.41 -0.45
N ASP A 96 7.55 -6.92 -1.29
CA ASP A 96 7.38 -6.48 -2.67
C ASP A 96 5.98 -5.93 -2.87
N LEU A 97 5.86 -4.89 -3.68
CA LEU A 97 4.57 -4.33 -4.06
C LEU A 97 4.30 -4.69 -5.51
N LEU A 98 3.30 -5.55 -5.72
CA LEU A 98 2.81 -5.92 -7.04
C LEU A 98 1.65 -5.01 -7.41
N THR A 99 1.69 -4.44 -8.61
CA THR A 99 0.58 -3.73 -9.20
C THR A 99 0.19 -4.45 -10.47
N ILE A 100 -1.04 -4.95 -10.54
CA ILE A 100 -1.54 -5.70 -11.68
C ILE A 100 -2.75 -4.95 -12.25
N ARG A 101 -2.62 -4.46 -13.47
CA ARG A 101 -3.71 -3.82 -14.20
C ARG A 101 -4.34 -4.82 -15.16
N HIS A 102 -5.64 -4.68 -15.37
CA HIS A 102 -6.42 -5.57 -16.25
C HIS A 102 -6.33 -7.04 -15.81
N TYR A 103 -6.44 -7.24 -14.50
CA TYR A 103 -6.35 -8.57 -13.90
C TYR A 103 -7.64 -9.36 -14.11
N ASP A 104 -7.50 -10.68 -14.05
CA ASP A 104 -8.60 -11.63 -13.89
C ASP A 104 -8.22 -12.64 -12.80
N ASP A 105 -9.15 -13.53 -12.45
CA ASP A 105 -8.92 -14.51 -11.38
C ASP A 105 -7.77 -15.46 -11.71
N HIS A 106 -7.59 -15.82 -12.96
CA HIS A 106 -6.51 -16.69 -13.38
C HIS A 106 -5.13 -16.05 -13.13
N ILE A 107 -5.00 -14.79 -13.50
CA ILE A 107 -3.75 -14.04 -13.30
C ILE A 107 -3.47 -13.86 -11.81
N LEU A 108 -4.49 -13.52 -11.02
CA LEU A 108 -4.34 -13.38 -9.58
C LEU A 108 -3.88 -14.68 -8.94
N ASN A 109 -4.51 -15.78 -9.28
CA ASN A 109 -4.12 -17.08 -8.74
C ASN A 109 -2.69 -17.45 -9.11
N ARG A 110 -2.29 -17.19 -10.35
CA ARG A 110 -0.93 -17.47 -10.82
C ARG A 110 0.11 -16.63 -10.10
N GLU A 111 -0.12 -15.33 -10.01
CA GLU A 111 0.87 -14.39 -9.46
C GLU A 111 0.96 -14.43 -7.94
N LEU A 112 -0.12 -14.79 -7.25
CA LEU A 112 -0.18 -14.74 -5.79
C LEU A 112 -0.09 -16.12 -5.11
N ALA A 113 0.00 -17.20 -5.88
CA ALA A 113 -0.15 -18.56 -5.37
C ALA A 113 0.82 -18.95 -4.26
N SER A 114 2.05 -18.46 -4.28
CA SER A 114 3.09 -18.81 -3.29
C SER A 114 3.51 -17.66 -2.40
N LYS A 115 2.70 -16.60 -2.36
CA LYS A 115 3.07 -15.36 -1.66
C LYS A 115 2.27 -15.18 -0.39
N VAL A 116 2.92 -14.62 0.62
CA VAL A 116 2.27 -14.19 1.85
C VAL A 116 1.83 -12.74 1.68
N ILE A 117 0.55 -12.48 1.82
CA ILE A 117 -0.05 -11.16 1.53
C ILE A 117 -0.18 -10.36 2.81
N TRP A 118 0.33 -9.12 2.79
CA TRP A 118 0.25 -8.19 3.91
C TRP A 118 -0.84 -7.14 3.74
N LEU A 119 -0.95 -6.55 2.54
CA LEU A 119 -1.98 -5.57 2.21
C LEU A 119 -2.49 -5.82 0.80
N THR A 120 -3.76 -5.52 0.59
CA THR A 120 -4.37 -5.57 -0.74
C THR A 120 -5.25 -4.33 -0.92
N GLN A 121 -5.09 -3.65 -2.05
CA GLN A 121 -6.01 -2.60 -2.50
C GLN A 121 -6.50 -2.93 -3.89
N LYS A 122 -7.79 -2.88 -4.07
CA LYS A 122 -8.43 -3.34 -5.29
C LYS A 122 -9.39 -2.29 -5.82
N THR A 123 -9.21 -1.95 -7.09
CA THR A 123 -10.19 -1.19 -7.86
C THR A 123 -10.77 -2.10 -8.93
N ARG A 124 -11.62 -1.55 -9.80
CA ARG A 124 -12.27 -2.36 -10.84
C ARG A 124 -11.27 -3.08 -11.75
N GLU A 125 -10.19 -2.42 -12.12
CA GLU A 125 -9.24 -2.93 -13.12
C GLU A 125 -7.82 -3.12 -12.60
N THR A 126 -7.55 -2.64 -11.39
CA THR A 126 -6.19 -2.64 -10.84
C THR A 126 -6.20 -3.21 -9.44
N ILE A 127 -5.25 -4.08 -9.17
CA ILE A 127 -5.00 -4.57 -7.82
C ILE A 127 -3.55 -4.28 -7.43
N GLN A 128 -3.37 -3.82 -6.21
CA GLN A 128 -2.05 -3.68 -5.60
C GLN A 128 -1.96 -4.62 -4.42
N VAL A 129 -0.89 -5.38 -4.36
CA VAL A 129 -0.66 -6.38 -3.30
C VAL A 129 0.73 -6.18 -2.73
N LEU A 130 0.79 -5.94 -1.43
CA LEU A 130 2.04 -5.95 -0.69
C LEU A 130 2.25 -7.36 -0.16
N CYS A 131 3.33 -8.00 -0.55
CA CYS A 131 3.52 -9.42 -0.30
C CYS A 131 4.98 -9.77 -0.05
N LYS A 132 5.18 -10.97 0.45
CA LYS A 132 6.49 -11.58 0.65
C LYS A 132 6.50 -12.93 -0.07
N VAL A 133 7.56 -13.17 -0.78
CA VAL A 133 7.76 -14.45 -1.47
C VAL A 133 8.04 -15.58 -0.48
#